data_fb2a1637c2f2feff89e54b48df3d2411
#
_entry.id   fb2a1637c2f2feff89e54b48df3d2411
#
_cell.length_a   1.000
_cell.length_b   1.000
_cell.length_c   1.000
_cell.angle_alpha   90.00
_cell.angle_beta   90.00
_cell.angle_gamma   90.00
#
_symmetry.space_group_name_H-M   'P 1'
#
loop_
_entity.id
_entity.type
_entity.pdbx_description
1 polymer ?
#
loop_
_entity_poly.entity_id
_entity_poly.type
_entity_poly.pdbx_seq_one_letter_code
_entity_poly.pdbx_strand_id
1 'polypeptide(L)'
;MTFQTFSALRKQLQFPAAMLFFVLLLSKSVHAGFEECPQFFAQGKPPVVQPKPMQRELCYSAFAILHSGSTKTPVFVAQRLDRASVDDADEKRTNKFFADARLRSAERATLEDYKGSGYSRGHMAPAGDMPTATAMAQSFSLANMVPQDQAHNGGPWSKVEQDTRKYASRAKGAVFVITGPVFTANSPSIGGNQVKVPTYLFKLVYDEEKAKAWAHWQENRSGRQDARPISYRELVERTGINFLPVYRVQ
;
A
#
# COMPACT_ATOMS: atom_id res chain seq x y z
N MET A 1 -78.91 -21.44 60.52
CA MET A 1 -78.42 -21.14 59.14
C MET A 1 -77.20 -20.24 59.27
N THR A 2 -76.01 -20.82 59.19
CA THR A 2 -74.74 -20.16 59.43
C THR A 2 -73.95 -20.14 58.12
N PHE A 3 -73.74 -18.97 57.60
CA PHE A 3 -72.88 -18.77 56.39
C PHE A 3 -71.41 -18.61 56.83
N GLN A 4 -70.56 -19.55 56.39
CA GLN A 4 -69.10 -19.45 56.51
C GLN A 4 -68.54 -18.72 55.30
N THR A 5 -67.80 -17.63 55.52
CA THR A 5 -67.05 -16.87 54.53
C THR A 5 -65.65 -17.45 54.41
N PHE A 6 -65.30 -17.95 53.20
CA PHE A 6 -63.93 -18.38 52.86
C PHE A 6 -63.12 -17.16 52.49
N SER A 7 -62.05 -16.86 53.25
CA SER A 7 -61.02 -15.90 52.93
C SER A 7 -59.95 -16.56 52.09
N ALA A 8 -59.79 -16.12 50.84
CA ALA A 8 -58.73 -16.59 49.92
C ALA A 8 -57.43 -15.76 50.11
N LEU A 9 -56.42 -16.42 50.62
CA LEU A 9 -55.05 -15.87 50.77
C LEU A 9 -54.40 -15.78 49.39
N ARG A 10 -54.22 -14.56 48.84
CA ARG A 10 -53.40 -14.31 47.67
C ARG A 10 -51.89 -14.29 48.05
N LYS A 11 -51.14 -15.32 47.70
CA LYS A 11 -49.67 -15.31 47.72
C LYS A 11 -49.14 -14.46 46.55
N GLN A 12 -48.57 -13.32 46.88
CA GLN A 12 -47.80 -12.54 45.91
C GLN A 12 -46.45 -13.25 45.63
N LEU A 13 -46.26 -13.73 44.42
CA LEU A 13 -44.93 -14.14 43.92
C LEU A 13 -44.16 -12.87 43.58
N GLN A 14 -43.14 -12.57 44.37
CA GLN A 14 -42.12 -11.59 44.02
C GLN A 14 -41.08 -12.26 43.11
N PHE A 15 -41.01 -11.86 41.83
CA PHE A 15 -39.93 -12.22 40.94
C PHE A 15 -38.79 -11.24 41.17
N PRO A 16 -37.53 -11.72 41.37
CA PRO A 16 -36.40 -10.83 41.43
C PRO A 16 -36.13 -10.29 40.01
N ALA A 17 -36.02 -8.97 39.89
CA ALA A 17 -35.61 -8.30 38.67
C ALA A 17 -34.16 -8.69 38.34
N ALA A 18 -33.97 -9.62 37.42
CA ALA A 18 -32.68 -9.94 36.86
C ALA A 18 -32.23 -8.75 35.98
N MET A 19 -31.31 -7.96 36.50
CA MET A 19 -30.67 -6.85 35.81
C MET A 19 -29.74 -7.43 34.77
N LEU A 20 -30.22 -7.52 33.51
CA LEU A 20 -29.39 -7.93 32.36
C LEU A 20 -28.38 -6.80 32.07
N PHE A 21 -27.15 -6.97 32.54
CA PHE A 21 -26.05 -6.14 32.09
C PHE A 21 -25.72 -6.47 30.62
N PHE A 22 -26.23 -5.66 29.72
CA PHE A 22 -25.83 -5.69 28.31
C PHE A 22 -24.41 -5.08 28.19
N VAL A 23 -23.38 -5.93 28.23
CA VAL A 23 -22.01 -5.50 27.93
C VAL A 23 -21.99 -5.23 26.43
N LEU A 24 -22.08 -3.96 26.04
CA LEU A 24 -21.77 -3.53 24.68
C LEU A 24 -20.25 -3.78 24.43
N LEU A 25 -19.95 -4.92 23.84
CA LEU A 25 -18.64 -5.16 23.23
C LEU A 25 -18.53 -4.19 22.04
N LEU A 26 -18.00 -3.01 22.28
CA LEU A 26 -17.49 -2.12 21.23
C LEU A 26 -16.35 -2.88 20.54
N SER A 27 -16.68 -3.65 19.51
CA SER A 27 -15.69 -4.14 18.56
C SER A 27 -15.03 -2.92 17.90
N LYS A 28 -13.90 -2.49 18.46
CA LYS A 28 -12.99 -1.60 17.74
C LYS A 28 -12.64 -2.34 16.46
N SER A 29 -13.12 -1.87 15.32
CA SER A 29 -12.58 -2.27 14.03
C SER A 29 -11.11 -1.89 14.07
N VAL A 30 -10.25 -2.86 14.39
CA VAL A 30 -8.81 -2.73 14.21
C VAL A 30 -8.64 -2.61 12.71
N HIS A 31 -8.49 -1.39 12.22
CA HIS A 31 -7.94 -1.19 10.89
C HIS A 31 -6.49 -1.63 11.03
N ALA A 32 -6.19 -2.78 10.45
CA ALA A 32 -4.84 -3.26 10.31
C ALA A 32 -4.02 -2.17 9.61
N GLY A 33 -3.16 -1.52 10.37
CA GLY A 33 -2.29 -0.43 9.92
C GLY A 33 -0.87 -0.95 9.69
N PHE A 34 0.06 -0.04 9.45
CA PHE A 34 1.48 -0.38 9.24
C PHE A 34 2.15 -0.99 10.47
N GLU A 35 1.49 -0.97 11.63
CA GLU A 35 1.91 -1.71 12.84
C GLU A 35 2.01 -3.22 12.61
N GLU A 36 1.25 -3.76 11.64
CA GLU A 36 1.29 -5.19 11.30
C GLU A 36 2.44 -5.55 10.35
N CYS A 37 3.06 -4.56 9.72
CA CYS A 37 4.15 -4.80 8.76
C CYS A 37 5.31 -3.78 8.88
N PRO A 38 5.83 -3.53 10.09
CA PRO A 38 6.89 -2.55 10.34
C PRO A 38 8.20 -2.92 9.64
N GLN A 39 8.40 -4.18 9.27
CA GLN A 39 9.60 -4.70 8.60
C GLN A 39 9.84 -4.07 7.23
N PHE A 40 8.86 -3.46 6.59
CA PHE A 40 9.02 -2.81 5.30
C PHE A 40 9.52 -1.36 5.39
N PHE A 41 9.72 -0.86 6.59
CA PHE A 41 10.15 0.50 6.86
C PHE A 41 11.47 0.52 7.61
N ALA A 42 12.37 1.43 7.27
CA ALA A 42 13.63 1.59 7.98
C ALA A 42 13.38 1.83 9.48
N GLN A 43 14.00 1.01 10.33
CA GLN A 43 13.80 0.98 11.78
C GLN A 43 12.31 0.84 12.21
N GLY A 44 11.49 0.23 11.36
CA GLY A 44 10.05 0.08 11.61
C GLY A 44 9.25 1.39 11.56
N LYS A 45 9.81 2.47 11.00
CA LYS A 45 9.18 3.80 10.97
C LYS A 45 8.63 4.11 9.58
N PRO A 46 7.29 4.14 9.39
CA PRO A 46 6.69 4.48 8.11
C PRO A 46 6.94 5.95 7.73
N PRO A 47 6.81 6.29 6.43
CA PRO A 47 6.86 7.66 5.95
C PRO A 47 5.88 8.59 6.68
N VAL A 48 6.31 9.82 6.93
CA VAL A 48 5.43 10.86 7.49
C VAL A 48 4.70 11.56 6.34
N VAL A 49 3.43 11.23 6.19
CA VAL A 49 2.54 11.80 5.17
C VAL A 49 1.46 12.61 5.85
N GLN A 50 1.12 13.77 5.30
CA GLN A 50 -0.04 14.50 5.79
C GLN A 50 -1.32 13.67 5.58
N PRO A 51 -2.11 13.42 6.63
CA PRO A 51 -3.34 12.64 6.51
C PRO A 51 -4.31 13.29 5.51
N LYS A 52 -4.87 12.48 4.62
CA LYS A 52 -5.91 12.90 3.68
C LYS A 52 -7.10 11.93 3.77
N PRO A 53 -8.32 12.41 3.49
CA PRO A 53 -9.48 11.52 3.41
C PRO A 53 -9.24 10.33 2.46
N MET A 54 -9.84 9.20 2.76
CA MET A 54 -9.76 7.96 1.95
C MET A 54 -8.34 7.37 1.79
N GLN A 55 -7.39 7.73 2.65
CA GLN A 55 -6.14 6.98 2.75
C GLN A 55 -6.35 5.69 3.54
N ARG A 56 -5.73 4.59 3.06
CA ARG A 56 -5.80 3.26 3.66
C ARG A 56 -4.42 2.63 3.68
N GLU A 57 -4.00 2.17 4.84
CA GLU A 57 -2.79 1.37 5.02
C GLU A 57 -3.09 -0.10 4.74
N LEU A 58 -2.29 -0.74 3.92
CA LEU A 58 -2.45 -2.12 3.51
C LEU A 58 -1.12 -2.86 3.66
N CYS A 59 -1.11 -3.94 4.43
CA CYS A 59 0.01 -4.86 4.55
C CYS A 59 -0.18 -6.06 3.64
N TYR A 60 0.91 -6.48 2.99
CA TYR A 60 1.03 -7.68 2.17
C TYR A 60 2.26 -8.49 2.62
N SER A 61 2.44 -9.68 2.07
CA SER A 61 3.53 -10.56 2.52
C SER A 61 4.94 -10.02 2.25
N ALA A 62 5.12 -9.22 1.19
CA ALA A 62 6.44 -8.70 0.78
C ALA A 62 6.50 -7.17 0.59
N PHE A 63 5.41 -6.45 0.87
CA PHE A 63 5.34 -5.00 0.72
C PHE A 63 4.18 -4.40 1.53
N ALA A 64 4.23 -3.09 1.73
CA ALA A 64 3.17 -2.30 2.35
C ALA A 64 2.75 -1.15 1.44
N ILE A 65 1.48 -0.76 1.47
CA ILE A 65 0.92 0.30 0.63
C ILE A 65 0.20 1.33 1.49
N LEU A 66 0.49 2.61 1.30
CA LEU A 66 -0.46 3.68 1.62
C LEU A 66 -1.29 3.95 0.36
N HIS A 67 -2.53 3.53 0.36
CA HIS A 67 -3.45 3.72 -0.76
C HIS A 67 -4.22 5.03 -0.65
N SER A 68 -4.53 5.65 -1.77
CA SER A 68 -5.41 6.83 -1.88
C SER A 68 -6.67 6.49 -2.65
N GLY A 69 -7.82 6.48 -1.98
CA GLY A 69 -9.13 6.32 -2.62
C GLY A 69 -9.50 7.50 -3.52
N SER A 70 -8.89 8.67 -3.35
CA SER A 70 -9.11 9.83 -4.23
C SER A 70 -8.49 9.63 -5.62
N THR A 71 -7.28 9.06 -5.67
CA THR A 71 -6.57 8.77 -6.94
C THR A 71 -6.78 7.35 -7.41
N LYS A 72 -7.23 6.45 -6.53
CA LYS A 72 -7.38 5.00 -6.71
C LYS A 72 -6.07 4.29 -7.07
N THR A 73 -4.98 4.86 -6.55
CA THR A 73 -3.60 4.39 -6.73
C THR A 73 -2.88 4.44 -5.38
N PRO A 74 -1.71 3.81 -5.23
CA PRO A 74 -0.90 4.05 -4.05
C PRO A 74 -0.44 5.51 -3.95
N VAL A 75 -0.29 6.02 -2.73
CA VAL A 75 0.53 7.21 -2.42
C VAL A 75 1.99 6.80 -2.47
N PHE A 76 2.29 5.65 -1.85
CA PHE A 76 3.56 4.96 -1.94
C PHE A 76 3.40 3.46 -1.68
N VAL A 77 4.37 2.69 -2.12
CA VAL A 77 4.56 1.27 -1.80
C VAL A 77 5.95 1.10 -1.22
N ALA A 78 6.05 0.46 -0.05
CA ALA A 78 7.29 0.21 0.65
C ALA A 78 7.66 -1.27 0.60
N GLN A 79 8.94 -1.58 0.37
CA GLN A 79 9.51 -2.92 0.37
C GLN A 79 10.82 -2.93 1.15
N ARG A 80 11.16 -4.09 1.71
CA ARG A 80 12.49 -4.41 2.22
C ARG A 80 13.09 -5.50 1.35
N LEU A 81 14.23 -5.22 0.75
CA LEU A 81 14.98 -6.15 -0.07
C LEU A 81 16.31 -6.48 0.63
N ASP A 82 16.76 -7.70 0.48
CA ASP A 82 18.10 -8.15 0.83
C ASP A 82 18.53 -9.23 -0.17
N ARG A 83 19.75 -9.72 -0.04
CA ARG A 83 20.26 -10.75 -0.94
C ARG A 83 19.35 -11.98 -0.96
N ALA A 84 18.93 -12.48 0.20
CA ALA A 84 18.14 -13.71 0.29
C ALA A 84 16.79 -13.54 -0.41
N SER A 85 16.07 -12.45 -0.17
CA SER A 85 14.78 -12.18 -0.80
C SER A 85 14.87 -11.97 -2.32
N VAL A 86 15.99 -11.42 -2.80
CA VAL A 86 16.22 -11.22 -4.25
C VAL A 86 16.61 -12.52 -4.95
N ASP A 87 17.44 -13.35 -4.28
CA ASP A 87 17.87 -14.64 -4.84
C ASP A 87 16.70 -15.65 -4.86
N ASP A 88 15.73 -15.54 -3.94
CA ASP A 88 14.51 -16.36 -3.85
C ASP A 88 13.36 -15.86 -4.75
N ALA A 89 13.55 -14.73 -5.44
CA ALA A 89 12.51 -14.12 -6.30
C ALA A 89 12.47 -14.74 -7.70
N ASP A 90 12.31 -16.05 -7.78
CA ASP A 90 12.24 -16.85 -9.01
C ASP A 90 10.82 -17.36 -9.36
N GLU A 91 9.83 -16.93 -8.59
CA GLU A 91 8.44 -17.35 -8.72
C GLU A 91 7.84 -17.02 -10.10
N LYS A 92 7.12 -18.01 -10.65
CA LYS A 92 6.45 -17.85 -11.93
C LYS A 92 5.39 -16.76 -11.89
N ARG A 93 5.52 -15.76 -12.77
CA ARG A 93 4.59 -14.65 -12.90
C ARG A 93 3.16 -15.10 -13.17
N THR A 94 2.18 -14.66 -12.37
CA THR A 94 0.77 -15.12 -12.48
C THR A 94 -0.05 -14.33 -13.49
N ASN A 95 0.21 -13.04 -13.67
CA ASN A 95 -0.57 -12.07 -14.47
C ASN A 95 -2.07 -12.00 -14.10
N LYS A 96 -2.46 -12.46 -12.91
CA LYS A 96 -3.84 -12.45 -12.42
C LYS A 96 -4.11 -11.20 -11.61
N PHE A 97 -4.39 -10.10 -12.29
CA PHE A 97 -4.72 -8.84 -11.62
C PHE A 97 -6.09 -8.89 -10.96
N PHE A 98 -6.23 -8.25 -9.81
CA PHE A 98 -7.48 -8.19 -9.04
C PHE A 98 -7.64 -6.85 -8.30
N ALA A 99 -8.89 -6.45 -8.07
CA ALA A 99 -9.22 -5.32 -7.22
C ALA A 99 -9.16 -5.75 -5.75
N ASP A 100 -8.47 -4.99 -4.89
CA ASP A 100 -8.33 -5.34 -3.48
C ASP A 100 -9.67 -5.19 -2.74
N ALA A 101 -10.17 -6.27 -2.16
CA ALA A 101 -11.47 -6.30 -1.48
C ALA A 101 -11.48 -5.52 -0.15
N ARG A 102 -10.31 -5.23 0.44
CA ARG A 102 -10.19 -4.41 1.65
C ARG A 102 -10.50 -2.94 1.40
N LEU A 103 -10.40 -2.50 0.14
CA LEU A 103 -10.77 -1.16 -0.30
C LEU A 103 -12.26 -1.11 -0.70
N ARG A 104 -12.93 -0.04 -0.34
CA ARG A 104 -14.32 0.20 -0.78
C ARG A 104 -14.37 0.29 -2.31
N SER A 105 -15.48 -0.13 -2.91
CA SER A 105 -15.63 -0.11 -4.38
C SER A 105 -15.40 1.26 -4.99
N ALA A 106 -15.84 2.33 -4.34
CA ALA A 106 -15.64 3.70 -4.78
C ALA A 106 -14.18 4.21 -4.62
N GLU A 107 -13.36 3.52 -3.83
CA GLU A 107 -11.98 3.92 -3.50
C GLU A 107 -10.91 3.11 -4.25
N ARG A 108 -11.29 2.16 -5.10
CA ARG A 108 -10.35 1.24 -5.77
C ARG A 108 -10.49 1.28 -7.29
N ALA A 109 -9.40 0.96 -7.98
CA ALA A 109 -9.41 0.67 -9.41
C ALA A 109 -9.99 -0.72 -9.68
N THR A 110 -10.53 -0.92 -10.88
CA THR A 110 -10.99 -2.19 -11.43
C THR A 110 -10.26 -2.53 -12.72
N LEU A 111 -10.39 -3.76 -13.19
CA LEU A 111 -9.80 -4.17 -14.47
C LEU A 111 -10.38 -3.41 -15.65
N GLU A 112 -11.67 -3.06 -15.59
CA GLU A 112 -12.35 -2.32 -16.63
C GLU A 112 -11.81 -0.89 -16.80
N ASP A 113 -11.26 -0.28 -15.73
CA ASP A 113 -10.65 1.04 -15.84
C ASP A 113 -9.42 1.05 -16.74
N TYR A 114 -8.68 -0.05 -16.79
CA TYR A 114 -7.47 -0.19 -17.61
C TYR A 114 -7.74 -0.69 -19.03
N LYS A 115 -8.89 -1.32 -19.26
CA LYS A 115 -9.25 -1.92 -20.55
C LYS A 115 -9.39 -0.83 -21.62
N GLY A 116 -8.60 -0.95 -22.70
CA GLY A 116 -8.61 0.03 -23.79
C GLY A 116 -8.07 1.42 -23.43
N SER A 117 -7.53 1.62 -22.23
CA SER A 117 -7.01 2.91 -21.77
C SER A 117 -5.72 3.37 -22.46
N GLY A 118 -5.00 2.45 -23.11
CA GLY A 118 -3.66 2.70 -23.66
C GLY A 118 -2.53 2.61 -22.64
N TYR A 119 -2.85 2.45 -21.35
CA TYR A 119 -1.86 2.32 -20.28
C TYR A 119 -1.67 0.88 -19.82
N SER A 120 -0.45 0.57 -19.38
CA SER A 120 -0.13 -0.63 -18.63
C SER A 120 -0.59 -0.52 -17.18
N ARG A 121 -0.82 -1.66 -16.52
CA ARG A 121 -0.90 -1.76 -15.06
C ARG A 121 0.52 -1.81 -14.53
N GLY A 122 1.12 -0.64 -14.28
CA GLY A 122 2.49 -0.50 -13.81
C GLY A 122 2.61 -0.83 -12.34
N HIS A 123 3.47 -1.79 -12.00
CA HIS A 123 3.73 -2.18 -10.61
C HIS A 123 4.55 -1.12 -9.87
N MET A 124 4.20 -0.86 -8.62
CA MET A 124 5.05 -0.08 -7.72
C MET A 124 6.00 -1.00 -6.93
N ALA A 125 5.48 -2.12 -6.37
CA ALA A 125 6.30 -3.26 -5.95
C ALA A 125 6.35 -4.28 -7.09
N PRO A 126 7.49 -4.46 -7.78
CA PRO A 126 7.59 -5.30 -8.98
C PRO A 126 7.33 -6.79 -8.68
N ALA A 127 6.67 -7.48 -9.60
CA ALA A 127 6.50 -8.93 -9.50
C ALA A 127 7.86 -9.68 -9.42
N GLY A 128 8.91 -9.15 -10.06
CA GLY A 128 10.25 -9.74 -10.00
C GLY A 128 10.99 -9.57 -8.67
N ASP A 129 10.37 -8.93 -7.66
CA ASP A 129 10.91 -8.79 -6.30
C ASP A 129 10.22 -9.75 -5.32
N MET A 130 9.31 -10.61 -5.79
CA MET A 130 8.44 -11.41 -4.94
C MET A 130 9.06 -12.78 -4.64
N PRO A 131 9.41 -13.06 -3.36
CA PRO A 131 10.14 -14.28 -3.00
C PRO A 131 9.24 -15.51 -2.79
N THR A 132 7.92 -15.36 -2.84
CA THR A 132 6.98 -16.47 -2.62
C THR A 132 5.78 -16.40 -3.57
N ALA A 133 5.15 -17.53 -3.85
CA ALA A 133 3.94 -17.60 -4.67
C ALA A 133 2.80 -16.72 -4.13
N THR A 134 2.66 -16.59 -2.81
CA THR A 134 1.69 -15.70 -2.17
C THR A 134 2.04 -14.23 -2.45
N ALA A 135 3.29 -13.81 -2.24
CA ALA A 135 3.74 -12.46 -2.52
C ALA A 135 3.60 -12.14 -4.02
N MET A 136 3.96 -13.09 -4.89
CA MET A 136 3.75 -12.98 -6.34
C MET A 136 2.29 -12.72 -6.67
N ALA A 137 1.35 -13.51 -6.15
CA ALA A 137 -0.08 -13.31 -6.39
C ALA A 137 -0.55 -11.95 -5.87
N GLN A 138 -0.13 -11.56 -4.67
CA GLN A 138 -0.48 -10.28 -4.05
C GLN A 138 0.07 -9.09 -4.83
N SER A 139 1.23 -9.19 -5.47
CA SER A 139 1.81 -8.11 -6.25
C SER A 139 0.91 -7.65 -7.40
N PHE A 140 -0.01 -8.51 -7.86
CA PHE A 140 -1.00 -8.20 -8.90
C PHE A 140 -2.28 -7.50 -8.38
N SER A 141 -2.34 -7.13 -7.09
CA SER A 141 -3.38 -6.23 -6.58
C SER A 141 -3.38 -4.90 -7.33
N LEU A 142 -4.54 -4.43 -7.80
CA LEU A 142 -4.66 -3.12 -8.43
C LEU A 142 -4.35 -1.96 -7.46
N ALA A 143 -4.34 -2.21 -6.15
CA ALA A 143 -3.84 -1.26 -5.16
C ALA A 143 -2.32 -0.99 -5.29
N ASN A 144 -1.56 -1.92 -5.88
CA ASN A 144 -0.12 -1.81 -6.19
C ASN A 144 0.15 -1.20 -7.58
N MET A 145 -0.89 -0.80 -8.32
CA MET A 145 -0.78 -0.40 -9.72
C MET A 145 -1.01 1.09 -9.93
N VAL A 146 -0.36 1.60 -10.97
CA VAL A 146 -0.68 2.90 -11.56
C VAL A 146 -0.88 2.74 -13.07
N PRO A 147 -1.71 3.60 -13.71
CA PRO A 147 -1.70 3.69 -15.17
C PRO A 147 -0.33 4.20 -15.63
N GLN A 148 0.43 3.34 -16.30
CA GLN A 148 1.79 3.64 -16.72
C GLN A 148 1.93 3.52 -18.25
N ASP A 149 2.63 4.46 -18.86
CA ASP A 149 2.98 4.38 -20.29
C ASP A 149 3.67 3.04 -20.58
N GLN A 150 3.24 2.37 -21.65
CA GLN A 150 3.68 0.99 -21.94
C GLN A 150 5.19 0.91 -22.24
N ALA A 151 5.71 1.85 -23.02
CA ALA A 151 7.12 1.87 -23.38
C ALA A 151 7.99 2.26 -22.17
N HIS A 152 7.50 3.19 -21.33
CA HIS A 152 8.15 3.54 -20.08
C HIS A 152 8.21 2.35 -19.11
N ASN A 153 7.08 1.68 -18.90
CA ASN A 153 6.98 0.52 -18.00
C ASN A 153 7.90 -0.64 -18.42
N GLY A 154 7.89 -1.02 -19.70
CA GLY A 154 8.71 -2.13 -20.23
C GLY A 154 10.17 -1.77 -20.50
N GLY A 155 10.50 -0.49 -20.54
CA GLY A 155 11.82 0.03 -20.90
C GLY A 155 12.59 0.66 -19.73
N PRO A 156 12.67 1.99 -19.65
CA PRO A 156 13.52 2.67 -18.67
C PRO A 156 13.12 2.38 -17.22
N TRP A 157 11.83 2.22 -16.92
CA TRP A 157 11.38 1.87 -15.57
C TRP A 157 11.79 0.45 -15.18
N SER A 158 11.58 -0.52 -16.06
CA SER A 158 12.03 -1.91 -15.85
C SER A 158 13.54 -1.99 -15.59
N LYS A 159 14.34 -1.13 -16.26
CA LYS A 159 15.78 -1.05 -15.98
C LYS A 159 16.08 -0.54 -14.57
N VAL A 160 15.37 0.47 -14.09
CA VAL A 160 15.49 0.97 -12.69
C VAL A 160 15.20 -0.14 -11.69
N GLU A 161 14.15 -0.93 -11.93
CA GLU A 161 13.79 -2.08 -11.09
C GLU A 161 14.88 -3.14 -11.06
N GLN A 162 15.41 -3.51 -12.24
CA GLN A 162 16.50 -4.48 -12.36
C GLN A 162 17.78 -3.99 -11.67
N ASP A 163 18.15 -2.72 -11.84
CA ASP A 163 19.34 -2.14 -11.22
C ASP A 163 19.18 -2.07 -9.69
N THR A 164 17.98 -1.80 -9.19
CA THR A 164 17.65 -1.84 -7.75
C THR A 164 17.84 -3.24 -7.18
N ARG A 165 17.31 -4.29 -7.84
CA ARG A 165 17.54 -5.70 -7.44
C ARG A 165 19.04 -6.07 -7.45
N LYS A 166 19.76 -5.71 -8.51
CA LYS A 166 21.22 -5.93 -8.59
C LYS A 166 21.98 -5.20 -7.49
N TYR A 167 21.49 -4.06 -7.02
CA TYR A 167 22.06 -3.37 -5.88
C TYR A 167 21.78 -4.16 -4.59
N ALA A 168 20.53 -4.52 -4.34
CA ALA A 168 20.10 -5.24 -3.14
C ALA A 168 20.79 -6.60 -2.99
N SER A 169 20.99 -7.35 -4.10
CA SER A 169 21.70 -8.65 -4.07
C SER A 169 23.18 -8.53 -3.67
N ARG A 170 23.78 -7.32 -3.75
CA ARG A 170 25.17 -7.05 -3.37
C ARG A 170 25.32 -6.25 -2.08
N ALA A 171 24.21 -5.75 -1.54
CA ALA A 171 24.20 -5.02 -0.27
C ALA A 171 24.55 -5.97 0.90
N LYS A 172 25.20 -5.43 1.93
CA LYS A 172 25.54 -6.19 3.14
C LYS A 172 24.36 -6.36 4.10
N GLY A 173 23.39 -5.45 4.01
CA GLY A 173 22.22 -5.41 4.89
C GLY A 173 20.93 -5.16 4.10
N ALA A 174 19.91 -4.72 4.81
CA ALA A 174 18.62 -4.39 4.23
C ALA A 174 18.70 -3.14 3.32
N VAL A 175 17.99 -3.21 2.21
CA VAL A 175 17.73 -2.10 1.31
C VAL A 175 16.23 -1.82 1.31
N PHE A 176 15.86 -0.65 1.82
CA PHE A 176 14.46 -0.22 1.83
C PHE A 176 14.17 0.52 0.53
N VAL A 177 13.07 0.13 -0.13
CA VAL A 177 12.64 0.71 -1.41
C VAL A 177 11.25 1.29 -1.24
N ILE A 178 11.08 2.57 -1.58
CA ILE A 178 9.77 3.22 -1.56
C ILE A 178 9.50 3.77 -2.95
N THR A 179 8.43 3.27 -3.56
CA THR A 179 8.04 3.62 -4.93
C THR A 179 6.68 4.29 -4.93
N GLY A 180 6.50 5.32 -5.73
CA GLY A 180 5.19 5.96 -5.80
C GLY A 180 4.99 6.87 -7.01
N PRO A 181 3.71 7.23 -7.27
CA PRO A 181 3.32 8.17 -8.28
C PRO A 181 3.37 9.61 -7.77
N VAL A 182 3.56 10.54 -8.69
CA VAL A 182 3.39 11.98 -8.45
C VAL A 182 2.45 12.55 -9.50
N PHE A 183 1.47 13.30 -9.02
CA PHE A 183 0.42 13.90 -9.85
C PHE A 183 0.59 15.40 -9.92
N THR A 184 0.32 15.99 -11.07
CA THR A 184 0.19 17.43 -11.26
C THR A 184 -1.29 17.80 -11.38
N ALA A 185 -1.60 19.09 -11.36
CA ALA A 185 -2.98 19.57 -11.52
C ALA A 185 -3.65 19.05 -12.81
N ASN A 186 -2.86 18.85 -13.87
CA ASN A 186 -3.32 18.42 -15.18
C ASN A 186 -3.23 16.89 -15.38
N SER A 187 -2.94 16.10 -14.35
CA SER A 187 -2.92 14.64 -14.46
C SER A 187 -4.27 14.11 -14.94
N PRO A 188 -4.33 13.37 -16.07
CA PRO A 188 -5.58 12.80 -16.58
C PRO A 188 -6.06 11.63 -15.73
N SER A 189 -7.20 11.06 -16.10
CA SER A 189 -7.74 9.86 -15.45
C SER A 189 -8.17 8.86 -16.52
N ILE A 190 -8.23 7.58 -16.16
CA ILE A 190 -8.73 6.49 -17.00
C ILE A 190 -9.94 5.81 -16.36
N GLY A 191 -10.72 5.17 -17.21
CA GLY A 191 -11.84 4.32 -16.82
C GLY A 191 -13.01 5.05 -16.15
N GLY A 192 -14.05 4.31 -15.88
CA GLY A 192 -15.28 4.82 -15.24
C GLY A 192 -15.06 5.29 -13.81
N ASN A 193 -14.10 4.69 -13.10
CA ASN A 193 -13.77 5.08 -11.74
C ASN A 193 -12.79 6.26 -11.64
N GLN A 194 -12.36 6.84 -12.76
CA GLN A 194 -11.45 8.00 -12.78
C GLN A 194 -10.13 7.72 -12.06
N VAL A 195 -9.47 6.60 -12.38
CA VAL A 195 -8.14 6.25 -11.85
C VAL A 195 -7.11 7.26 -12.39
N LYS A 196 -6.43 7.97 -11.50
CA LYS A 196 -5.48 9.02 -11.88
C LYS A 196 -4.24 8.47 -12.56
N VAL A 197 -3.83 9.09 -13.66
CA VAL A 197 -2.58 8.79 -14.37
C VAL A 197 -1.47 9.68 -13.79
N PRO A 198 -0.39 9.12 -13.22
CA PRO A 198 0.69 9.92 -12.68
C PRO A 198 1.47 10.63 -13.78
N THR A 199 1.94 11.85 -13.50
CA THR A 199 2.86 12.59 -14.36
C THR A 199 4.29 12.08 -14.20
N TYR A 200 4.68 11.76 -12.95
CA TYR A 200 6.00 11.22 -12.63
C TYR A 200 5.87 9.97 -11.76
N LEU A 201 6.91 9.16 -11.81
CA LEU A 201 7.15 8.06 -10.87
C LEU A 201 8.48 8.28 -10.17
N PHE A 202 8.54 7.94 -8.89
CA PHE A 202 9.78 7.88 -8.15
C PHE A 202 10.02 6.49 -7.58
N LYS A 203 11.30 6.14 -7.41
CA LYS A 203 11.75 4.97 -6.66
C LYS A 203 12.91 5.40 -5.77
N LEU A 204 12.63 5.57 -4.48
CA LEU A 204 13.60 5.81 -3.43
C LEU A 204 14.27 4.49 -3.06
N VAL A 205 15.57 4.49 -2.94
CA VAL A 205 16.39 3.38 -2.45
C VAL A 205 17.19 3.86 -1.25
N TYR A 206 17.09 3.15 -0.14
CA TYR A 206 17.84 3.43 1.09
C TYR A 206 18.62 2.18 1.52
N ASP A 207 19.93 2.26 1.50
CA ASP A 207 20.85 1.27 2.05
C ASP A 207 21.10 1.63 3.52
N GLU A 208 20.51 0.88 4.43
CA GLU A 208 20.58 1.16 5.86
C GLU A 208 22.00 0.98 6.42
N GLU A 209 22.72 -0.02 5.96
CA GLU A 209 24.11 -0.30 6.39
C GLU A 209 25.07 0.85 6.05
N LYS A 210 24.87 1.46 4.89
CA LYS A 210 25.69 2.60 4.43
C LYS A 210 25.09 3.95 4.81
N ALA A 211 23.89 3.99 5.42
CA ALA A 211 23.13 5.20 5.66
C ALA A 211 23.03 6.09 4.40
N LYS A 212 22.80 5.47 3.23
CA LYS A 212 22.79 6.17 1.93
C LYS A 212 21.44 6.06 1.26
N ALA A 213 20.89 7.21 0.85
CA ALA A 213 19.62 7.30 0.15
C ALA A 213 19.75 8.06 -1.18
N TRP A 214 19.06 7.60 -2.20
CA TRP A 214 18.91 8.26 -3.50
C TRP A 214 17.57 7.87 -4.12
N ALA A 215 17.08 8.64 -5.09
CA ALA A 215 15.86 8.30 -5.79
C ALA A 215 16.00 8.39 -7.31
N HIS A 216 15.36 7.49 -8.02
CA HIS A 216 15.07 7.63 -9.43
C HIS A 216 13.79 8.43 -9.60
N TRP A 217 13.79 9.36 -10.53
CA TRP A 217 12.65 10.21 -10.86
C TRP A 217 12.46 10.23 -12.37
N GLN A 218 11.33 9.73 -12.85
CA GLN A 218 11.07 9.64 -14.30
C GLN A 218 9.65 10.15 -14.63
N GLU A 219 9.52 10.76 -15.80
CA GLU A 219 8.21 11.08 -16.36
C GLU A 219 7.51 9.80 -16.82
N ASN A 220 6.21 9.73 -16.61
CA ASN A 220 5.37 8.61 -17.04
C ASN A 220 5.02 8.74 -18.53
N ARG A 221 6.01 8.69 -19.38
CA ARG A 221 5.89 8.79 -20.85
C ARG A 221 6.96 7.99 -21.57
N SER A 222 6.70 7.68 -22.83
CA SER A 222 7.68 7.10 -23.74
C SER A 222 8.84 8.07 -24.01
N GLY A 223 9.95 7.50 -24.51
CA GLY A 223 11.15 8.23 -24.89
C GLY A 223 12.25 8.19 -23.84
N ARG A 224 13.30 8.99 -24.09
CA ARG A 224 14.49 9.02 -23.24
C ARG A 224 14.17 9.61 -21.86
N GLN A 225 14.62 8.93 -20.82
CA GLN A 225 14.54 9.36 -19.43
C GLN A 225 15.94 9.74 -18.92
N ASP A 226 16.01 10.66 -17.96
CA ASP A 226 17.25 10.88 -17.23
C ASP A 226 17.51 9.68 -16.32
N ALA A 227 18.64 9.03 -16.53
CA ALA A 227 19.04 7.85 -15.76
C ALA A 227 19.72 8.23 -14.43
N ARG A 228 20.10 9.51 -14.23
CA ARG A 228 20.78 9.96 -13.02
C ARG A 228 19.81 10.01 -11.84
N PRO A 229 20.17 9.38 -10.72
CA PRO A 229 19.38 9.54 -9.51
C PRO A 229 19.43 10.99 -9.00
N ILE A 230 18.33 11.40 -8.37
CA ILE A 230 18.26 12.64 -7.57
C ILE A 230 18.59 12.33 -6.10
N SER A 231 18.93 13.37 -5.34
CA SER A 231 19.17 13.24 -3.91
C SER A 231 17.87 12.96 -3.13
N TYR A 232 17.99 12.39 -1.93
CA TYR A 232 16.85 12.22 -1.03
C TYR A 232 16.20 13.57 -0.67
N ARG A 233 17.00 14.61 -0.44
CA ARG A 233 16.51 15.97 -0.18
C ARG A 233 15.64 16.48 -1.31
N GLU A 234 16.10 16.34 -2.54
CA GLU A 234 15.35 16.75 -3.73
C GLU A 234 14.03 15.97 -3.88
N LEU A 235 14.03 14.67 -3.55
CA LEU A 235 12.78 13.88 -3.54
C LEU A 235 11.80 14.44 -2.52
N VAL A 236 12.24 14.76 -1.30
CA VAL A 236 11.39 15.35 -0.24
C VAL A 236 10.85 16.72 -0.68
N GLU A 237 11.69 17.58 -1.26
CA GLU A 237 11.28 18.88 -1.80
C GLU A 237 10.21 18.75 -2.89
N ARG A 238 10.37 17.79 -3.81
CA ARG A 238 9.41 17.55 -4.91
C ARG A 238 8.09 16.94 -4.46
N THR A 239 8.09 16.12 -3.41
CA THR A 239 6.91 15.36 -2.96
C THR A 239 6.24 15.92 -1.72
N GLY A 240 6.95 16.67 -0.90
CA GLY A 240 6.51 17.12 0.42
C GLY A 240 6.41 15.99 1.46
N ILE A 241 6.98 14.80 1.18
CA ILE A 241 6.86 13.61 2.03
C ILE A 241 8.22 13.29 2.65
N ASN A 242 8.28 13.16 3.98
CA ASN A 242 9.43 12.59 4.67
C ASN A 242 9.33 11.06 4.68
N PHE A 243 9.96 10.42 3.71
CA PHE A 243 9.92 8.96 3.54
C PHE A 243 10.79 8.20 4.54
N LEU A 244 11.82 8.83 5.08
CA LEU A 244 12.80 8.24 5.99
C LEU A 244 12.90 9.07 7.27
N PRO A 245 11.90 9.00 8.18
CA PRO A 245 11.87 9.87 9.38
C PRO A 245 13.05 9.64 10.34
N VAL A 246 13.74 8.50 10.20
CA VAL A 246 14.93 8.15 10.99
C VAL A 246 16.24 8.57 10.30
N TYR A 247 16.20 8.96 9.03
CA TYR A 247 17.36 9.35 8.25
C TYR A 247 17.67 10.84 8.47
N ARG A 248 18.85 11.12 9.01
CA ARG A 248 19.36 12.50 9.08
C ARG A 248 20.00 12.84 7.76
N VAL A 249 19.39 13.76 7.03
CA VAL A 249 19.99 14.34 5.82
C VAL A 249 21.24 15.11 6.26
N GLN A 250 22.40 14.59 5.88
CA GLN A 250 23.68 15.31 6.04
C GLN A 250 23.83 16.39 5.01
#